data_bf3599a4b5f1fa5c82a7e28b40831505
#
_entry.id   bf3599a4b5f1fa5c82a7e28b40831505
#
_cell.length_a   1.000
_cell.length_b   1.000
_cell.length_c   1.000
_cell.angle_alpha   90.00
_cell.angle_beta   90.00
_cell.angle_gamma   90.00
#
_symmetry.space_group_name_H-M   'P 1'
#
loop_
_entity.id
_entity.type
_entity.pdbx_description
1 polymer ?
#
loop_
_entity_poly.entity_id
_entity_poly.type
_entity_poly.pdbx_seq_one_letter_code
_entity_poly.pdbx_strand_id
1 'polypeptide(L)'
;NISRSATGTATTQSNLVEQVLQEANKRVVNDIIDVLVSLTPFGVMEVEGKEVVIDAPGNRLVQGQELPVYKKGKKIKNKRTGKVTARESQVATICVVSIGEDSVTCMLKTGEIPPEEDAEEGAEYDKYIIRIPEKNASSPAKAANAPAPAPLPADKNVAPF
;
A
#
# COMPACT_ATOMS: atom_id res chain seq x y z
N ASN A 1 4.63 33.58 -58.69
CA ASN A 1 4.98 32.26 -58.16
C ASN A 1 5.16 32.31 -56.64
N ILE A 2 4.12 31.99 -55.91
CA ILE A 2 4.18 31.86 -54.49
C ILE A 2 3.87 30.38 -54.17
N SER A 3 4.93 29.58 -54.06
CA SER A 3 4.83 28.22 -53.48
C SER A 3 5.03 28.35 -51.97
N ARG A 4 3.95 28.37 -51.21
CA ARG A 4 3.99 28.19 -49.77
C ARG A 4 3.85 26.67 -49.48
N SER A 5 4.95 26.05 -49.05
CA SER A 5 4.96 24.68 -48.59
C SER A 5 4.28 24.57 -47.23
N ALA A 6 3.15 23.86 -47.21
CA ALA A 6 2.40 23.53 -46.01
C ALA A 6 2.96 22.25 -45.32
N THR A 7 4.28 22.20 -45.11
CA THR A 7 4.93 20.99 -44.54
C THR A 7 5.13 21.10 -43.01
N GLY A 8 4.87 22.26 -42.42
CA GLY A 8 5.17 22.48 -41.00
C GLY A 8 4.12 21.94 -40.00
N THR A 9 2.86 21.82 -40.42
CA THR A 9 1.75 21.53 -39.47
C THR A 9 1.57 20.05 -39.17
N ALA A 10 1.88 19.18 -40.12
CA ALA A 10 1.72 17.72 -39.92
C ALA A 10 2.79 17.15 -38.97
N THR A 11 4.00 17.66 -38.99
CA THR A 11 5.09 17.18 -38.16
C THR A 11 4.85 17.52 -36.67
N THR A 12 4.27 18.68 -36.39
CA THR A 12 3.99 19.11 -34.99
C THR A 12 2.87 18.28 -34.35
N GLN A 13 1.83 17.93 -35.13
CA GLN A 13 0.75 17.09 -34.65
C GLN A 13 1.19 15.64 -34.39
N SER A 14 2.03 15.06 -35.26
CA SER A 14 2.60 13.73 -35.04
C SER A 14 3.41 13.66 -33.76
N ASN A 15 4.27 14.66 -33.51
CA ASN A 15 5.08 14.71 -32.29
C ASN A 15 4.21 14.83 -31.03
N LEU A 16 3.12 15.59 -31.09
CA LEU A 16 2.20 15.75 -29.96
C LEU A 16 1.47 14.44 -29.63
N VAL A 17 1.00 13.73 -30.65
CA VAL A 17 0.34 12.43 -30.48
C VAL A 17 1.32 11.40 -29.92
N GLU A 18 2.54 11.38 -30.41
CA GLU A 18 3.59 10.49 -29.93
C GLU A 18 3.95 10.75 -28.46
N GLN A 19 4.07 12.02 -28.07
CA GLN A 19 4.29 12.40 -26.69
C GLN A 19 3.15 11.99 -25.77
N VAL A 20 1.90 12.18 -26.20
CA VAL A 20 0.72 11.78 -25.43
C VAL A 20 0.66 10.26 -25.25
N LEU A 21 0.98 9.51 -26.32
CA LEU A 21 1.02 8.04 -26.25
C LEU A 21 2.14 7.55 -25.34
N GLN A 22 3.31 8.13 -25.39
CA GLN A 22 4.42 7.79 -24.49
C GLN A 22 4.08 8.07 -23.04
N GLU A 23 3.48 9.22 -22.77
CA GLU A 23 3.06 9.57 -21.40
C GLU A 23 1.95 8.64 -20.88
N ALA A 24 0.96 8.31 -21.72
CA ALA A 24 -0.10 7.36 -21.38
C ALA A 24 0.46 5.96 -21.09
N ASN A 25 1.37 5.46 -21.94
CA ASN A 25 2.03 4.17 -21.74
C ASN A 25 2.83 4.16 -20.44
N LYS A 26 3.58 5.22 -20.15
CA LYS A 26 4.35 5.34 -18.93
C LYS A 26 3.47 5.31 -17.67
N ARG A 27 2.31 5.97 -17.70
CA ARG A 27 1.33 5.94 -16.60
C ARG A 27 0.78 4.53 -16.40
N VAL A 28 0.33 3.87 -17.46
CA VAL A 28 -0.20 2.50 -17.39
C VAL A 28 0.84 1.52 -16.85
N VAL A 29 2.08 1.61 -17.32
CA VAL A 29 3.17 0.75 -16.82
C VAL A 29 3.41 1.00 -15.33
N ASN A 30 3.45 2.26 -14.90
CA ASN A 30 3.64 2.59 -13.49
C ASN A 30 2.47 2.08 -12.62
N ASP A 31 1.22 2.24 -13.09
CA ASP A 31 0.04 1.74 -12.39
C ASP A 31 0.07 0.22 -12.23
N ILE A 32 0.48 -0.51 -13.29
CA ILE A 32 0.64 -1.97 -13.24
C ILE A 32 1.74 -2.36 -12.23
N ILE A 33 2.88 -1.67 -12.27
CA ILE A 33 3.98 -1.92 -11.32
C ILE A 33 3.50 -1.65 -9.89
N ASP A 34 2.76 -0.57 -9.64
CA ASP A 34 2.24 -0.24 -8.31
C ASP A 34 1.29 -1.32 -7.79
N VAL A 35 0.42 -1.84 -8.64
CA VAL A 35 -0.45 -2.98 -8.30
C VAL A 35 0.36 -4.23 -7.99
N LEU A 36 1.35 -4.58 -8.81
CA LEU A 36 2.20 -5.74 -8.59
C LEU A 36 2.99 -5.63 -7.29
N VAL A 37 3.56 -4.47 -7.00
CA VAL A 37 4.30 -4.22 -5.75
C VAL A 37 3.37 -4.28 -4.54
N SER A 38 2.15 -3.77 -4.64
CA SER A 38 1.17 -3.85 -3.53
C SER A 38 0.72 -5.30 -3.25
N LEU A 39 0.73 -6.14 -4.26
CA LEU A 39 0.41 -7.57 -4.13
C LEU A 39 1.58 -8.43 -3.65
N THR A 40 2.81 -7.94 -3.83
CA THR A 40 4.03 -8.67 -3.42
C THR A 40 4.48 -8.16 -2.06
N PRO A 41 4.38 -8.98 -1.01
CA PRO A 41 4.88 -8.59 0.30
C PRO A 41 6.42 -8.58 0.30
N PHE A 42 7.01 -7.65 1.04
CA PHE A 42 8.44 -7.60 1.29
C PHE A 42 8.82 -8.52 2.45
N GLY A 43 10.03 -9.06 2.40
CA GLY A 43 10.60 -9.86 3.47
C GLY A 43 11.36 -9.01 4.49
N VAL A 44 11.53 -9.53 5.70
CA VAL A 44 12.48 -9.04 6.67
C VAL A 44 13.79 -9.78 6.45
N MET A 45 14.88 -9.05 6.27
CA MET A 45 16.21 -9.64 6.05
C MET A 45 16.97 -9.83 7.36
N GLU A 46 16.94 -8.81 8.21
CA GLU A 46 17.68 -8.77 9.45
C GLU A 46 16.97 -7.93 10.51
N VAL A 47 17.12 -8.31 11.75
CA VAL A 47 16.64 -7.54 12.90
C VAL A 47 17.76 -7.44 13.93
N GLU A 48 18.20 -6.21 14.21
CA GLU A 48 19.20 -5.93 15.23
C GLU A 48 18.60 -4.96 16.27
N GLY A 49 18.18 -5.50 17.39
CA GLY A 49 17.51 -4.72 18.42
C GLY A 49 16.22 -4.08 17.95
N LYS A 50 16.25 -2.78 17.66
CA LYS A 50 15.11 -2.02 17.10
C LYS A 50 15.26 -1.73 15.61
N GLU A 51 16.41 -2.01 15.04
CA GLU A 51 16.67 -1.82 13.63
C GLU A 51 16.20 -3.05 12.85
N VAL A 52 15.49 -2.82 11.76
CA VAL A 52 14.90 -3.85 10.90
C VAL A 52 15.27 -3.54 9.46
N VAL A 53 16.00 -4.44 8.83
CA VAL A 53 16.36 -4.34 7.40
C VAL A 53 15.36 -5.16 6.60
N ILE A 54 14.79 -4.56 5.57
CA ILE A 54 13.78 -5.18 4.71
C ILE A 54 14.25 -5.26 3.27
N ASP A 55 13.85 -6.33 2.59
CA ASP A 55 14.05 -6.53 1.15
C ASP A 55 12.97 -5.76 0.38
N ALA A 56 13.23 -4.49 0.16
CA ALA A 56 12.31 -3.62 -0.54
C ALA A 56 13.05 -2.64 -1.46
N PRO A 57 12.56 -2.43 -2.69
CA PRO A 57 13.14 -1.43 -3.57
C PRO A 57 12.91 -0.02 -3.02
N GLY A 58 13.98 0.74 -2.86
CA GLY A 58 13.94 2.05 -2.22
C GLY A 58 13.08 3.10 -2.93
N ASN A 59 12.81 2.92 -4.24
CA ASN A 59 12.02 3.84 -5.04
C ASN A 59 10.51 3.84 -4.72
N ARG A 60 10.04 2.91 -3.89
CA ARG A 60 8.63 2.74 -3.52
C ARG A 60 8.29 3.19 -2.11
N LEU A 61 9.31 3.45 -1.32
CA LEU A 61 9.17 3.84 0.07
C LEU A 61 9.62 5.30 0.27
N VAL A 62 9.08 5.90 1.30
CA VAL A 62 9.42 7.28 1.68
C VAL A 62 9.95 7.25 3.11
N GLN A 63 11.01 8.00 3.36
CA GLN A 63 11.55 8.16 4.71
C GLN A 63 10.46 8.68 5.67
N GLY A 64 10.34 8.08 6.84
CA GLY A 64 9.29 8.36 7.81
C GLY A 64 7.98 7.62 7.58
N GLN A 65 7.86 6.82 6.51
CA GLN A 65 6.68 6.00 6.25
C GLN A 65 6.57 4.86 7.27
N GLU A 66 5.36 4.63 7.77
CA GLU A 66 5.07 3.52 8.66
C GLU A 66 4.57 2.31 7.86
N LEU A 67 5.15 1.16 8.16
CA LEU A 67 4.83 -0.09 7.49
C LEU A 67 4.41 -1.14 8.52
N PRO A 68 3.26 -1.81 8.31
CA PRO A 68 2.83 -2.91 9.15
C PRO A 68 3.62 -4.18 8.82
N VAL A 69 4.08 -4.87 9.85
CA VAL A 69 4.72 -6.18 9.76
C VAL A 69 3.73 -7.25 10.17
N TYR A 70 3.55 -8.24 9.30
CA TYR A 70 2.64 -9.35 9.53
C TYR A 70 3.43 -10.65 9.69
N LYS A 71 2.99 -11.49 10.61
CA LYS A 71 3.46 -12.87 10.74
C LYS A 71 2.53 -13.80 9.98
N LYS A 72 3.07 -14.63 9.10
CA LYS A 72 2.34 -15.70 8.42
C LYS A 72 2.02 -16.81 9.44
N GLY A 73 0.75 -17.09 9.63
CA GLY A 73 0.28 -18.17 10.46
C GLY A 73 0.00 -19.46 9.68
N LYS A 74 -0.73 -20.38 10.31
CA LYS A 74 -1.07 -21.67 9.69
C LYS A 74 -1.87 -21.48 8.41
N LYS A 75 -1.55 -22.30 7.40
CA LYS A 75 -2.33 -22.40 6.16
C LYS A 75 -3.69 -23.04 6.46
N ILE A 76 -4.76 -22.38 6.08
CA ILE A 76 -6.14 -22.85 6.22
C ILE A 76 -6.68 -23.17 4.84
N LYS A 77 -7.10 -24.40 4.62
CA LYS A 77 -7.77 -24.81 3.37
C LYS A 77 -9.27 -24.62 3.51
N ASN A 78 -9.85 -23.80 2.67
CA ASN A 78 -11.29 -23.66 2.58
C ASN A 78 -11.87 -24.96 1.99
N LYS A 79 -12.67 -25.68 2.77
CA LYS A 79 -13.24 -26.98 2.35
C LYS A 79 -14.18 -26.86 1.15
N ARG A 80 -14.84 -25.72 0.97
CA ARG A 80 -15.80 -25.50 -0.09
C ARG A 80 -15.13 -25.12 -1.43
N THR A 81 -14.10 -24.29 -1.39
CA THR A 81 -13.45 -23.76 -2.60
C THR A 81 -12.11 -24.43 -2.88
N GLY A 82 -11.57 -25.23 -1.97
CA GLY A 82 -10.23 -25.80 -2.06
C GLY A 82 -9.09 -24.80 -1.92
N LYS A 83 -9.39 -23.50 -1.83
CA LYS A 83 -8.39 -22.43 -1.76
C LYS A 83 -7.66 -22.49 -0.41
N VAL A 84 -6.33 -22.45 -0.50
CA VAL A 84 -5.47 -22.38 0.69
C VAL A 84 -5.12 -20.91 0.95
N THR A 85 -5.40 -20.44 2.17
CA THR A 85 -5.09 -19.09 2.62
C THR A 85 -4.27 -19.18 3.91
N ALA A 86 -3.17 -18.43 3.99
CA ALA A 86 -2.46 -18.29 5.26
C ALA A 86 -3.15 -17.19 6.10
N ARG A 87 -3.30 -17.45 7.39
CA ARG A 87 -3.75 -16.40 8.31
C ARG A 87 -2.57 -15.50 8.61
N GLU A 88 -2.73 -14.21 8.36
CA GLU A 88 -1.72 -13.20 8.68
C GLU A 88 -2.19 -12.42 9.91
N SER A 89 -1.27 -12.13 10.82
CA SER A 89 -1.54 -11.30 12.00
C SER A 89 -0.48 -10.21 12.07
N GLN A 90 -0.91 -8.97 12.24
CA GLN A 90 0.01 -7.86 12.44
C GLN A 90 0.69 -8.02 13.81
N VAL A 91 2.02 -8.02 13.81
CA VAL A 91 2.84 -8.21 15.02
C VAL A 91 3.63 -6.97 15.39
N ALA A 92 3.94 -6.13 14.42
CA ALA A 92 4.75 -4.93 14.63
C ALA A 92 4.41 -3.84 13.62
N THR A 93 4.88 -2.65 13.89
CA THR A 93 4.92 -1.51 12.96
C THR A 93 6.33 -0.94 12.96
N ILE A 94 6.89 -0.76 11.77
CA ILE A 94 8.22 -0.20 11.55
C ILE A 94 8.11 1.14 10.83
N CYS A 95 9.09 2.00 11.01
CA CYS A 95 9.18 3.30 10.36
C CYS A 95 10.44 3.35 9.50
N VAL A 96 10.32 3.76 8.25
CA VAL A 96 11.44 3.88 7.31
C VAL A 96 12.40 4.97 7.76
N VAL A 97 13.65 4.63 8.00
CA VAL A 97 14.72 5.54 8.45
C VAL A 97 15.67 5.87 7.31
N SER A 98 16.13 4.86 6.59
CA SER A 98 17.08 5.01 5.49
C SER A 98 16.68 4.14 4.32
N ILE A 99 16.88 4.66 3.13
CA ILE A 99 16.51 4.00 1.87
C ILE A 99 17.79 3.73 1.10
N GLY A 100 18.09 2.44 0.91
CA GLY A 100 19.14 1.97 0.00
C GLY A 100 18.58 1.63 -1.38
N GLU A 101 19.41 1.08 -2.24
CA GLU A 101 19.04 0.68 -3.61
C GLU A 101 18.15 -0.57 -3.58
N ASP A 102 18.60 -1.62 -2.89
CA ASP A 102 17.94 -2.93 -2.82
C ASP A 102 17.43 -3.29 -1.43
N SER A 103 17.71 -2.47 -0.44
CA SER A 103 17.30 -2.69 0.94
C SER A 103 16.91 -1.39 1.62
N VAL A 104 16.03 -1.49 2.58
CA VAL A 104 15.55 -0.33 3.34
C VAL A 104 15.72 -0.61 4.82
N THR A 105 16.36 0.31 5.52
CA THR A 105 16.51 0.26 6.97
C THR A 105 15.34 0.96 7.63
N CYS A 106 14.69 0.24 8.53
CA CYS A 106 13.55 0.71 9.29
C CYS A 106 13.85 0.64 10.79
N MET A 107 13.10 1.38 11.58
CA MET A 107 13.14 1.29 13.02
C MET A 107 11.81 0.78 13.57
N LEU A 108 11.86 -0.16 14.50
CA LEU A 108 10.69 -0.71 15.16
C LEU A 108 10.02 0.38 16.00
N LYS A 109 8.77 0.68 15.69
CA LYS A 109 7.95 1.69 16.38
C LYS A 109 7.08 1.06 17.46
N THR A 110 6.41 -0.03 17.12
CA THR A 110 5.53 -0.79 18.03
C THR A 110 5.62 -2.28 17.73
N GLY A 111 5.37 -3.10 18.75
CA GLY A 111 5.40 -4.54 18.64
C GLY A 111 6.79 -5.14 18.77
N GLU A 112 6.93 -6.39 18.39
CA GLU A 112 8.16 -7.16 18.47
C GLU A 112 8.23 -8.12 17.27
N ILE A 113 9.43 -8.35 16.78
CA ILE A 113 9.73 -9.33 15.73
C ILE A 113 10.69 -10.35 16.34
N PRO A 114 10.18 -11.37 17.04
CA PRO A 114 11.04 -12.41 17.61
C PRO A 114 11.61 -13.28 16.49
N PRO A 115 12.84 -13.77 16.65
CA PRO A 115 13.40 -14.78 15.76
C PRO A 115 12.56 -16.05 15.80
N GLU A 116 12.62 -16.84 14.73
CA GLU A 116 11.94 -18.14 14.71
C GLU A 116 12.82 -19.19 15.36
N GLU A 117 12.26 -19.91 16.34
CA GLU A 117 12.99 -20.91 17.12
C GLU A 117 13.50 -22.09 16.27
N ASP A 118 12.86 -22.36 15.12
CA ASP A 118 13.17 -23.50 14.24
C ASP A 118 13.64 -23.04 12.83
N ALA A 119 14.08 -21.80 12.68
CA ALA A 119 14.50 -21.31 11.38
C ALA A 119 15.91 -21.79 11.03
N GLU A 120 16.11 -22.22 9.78
CA GLU A 120 17.43 -22.43 9.23
C GLU A 120 18.20 -21.10 9.15
N GLU A 121 19.52 -21.15 9.25
CA GLU A 121 20.36 -19.97 9.14
C GLU A 121 20.10 -19.23 7.81
N GLY A 122 19.64 -17.99 7.88
CA GLY A 122 19.22 -17.19 6.73
C GLY A 122 17.71 -17.21 6.43
N ALA A 123 16.93 -18.12 7.04
CA ALA A 123 15.48 -18.19 6.90
C ALA A 123 14.72 -17.71 8.16
N GLU A 124 15.46 -17.11 9.08
CA GLU A 124 14.98 -16.76 10.43
C GLU A 124 13.75 -15.83 10.43
N TYR A 125 13.60 -15.03 9.39
CA TYR A 125 12.51 -14.08 9.28
C TYR A 125 11.56 -14.35 8.10
N ASP A 126 11.61 -15.52 7.47
CA ASP A 126 10.79 -15.87 6.30
C ASP A 126 9.28 -15.84 6.56
N LYS A 127 8.87 -15.97 7.81
CA LYS A 127 7.45 -15.90 8.20
C LYS A 127 6.95 -14.48 8.40
N TYR A 128 7.85 -13.49 8.40
CA TYR A 128 7.48 -12.09 8.52
C TYR A 128 7.39 -11.45 7.14
N ILE A 129 6.31 -10.74 6.91
CA ILE A 129 6.06 -10.01 5.66
C ILE A 129 5.63 -8.59 5.95
N ILE A 130 6.02 -7.69 5.08
CA ILE A 130 5.64 -6.29 5.12
C ILE A 130 4.82 -5.99 3.90
N ARG A 131 3.69 -5.30 4.11
CA ARG A 131 2.85 -4.80 3.02
C ARG A 131 2.89 -3.29 3.00
N ILE A 132 3.01 -2.72 1.81
CA ILE A 132 2.83 -1.28 1.66
C ILE A 132 1.32 -1.01 1.78
N PRO A 133 0.88 -0.13 2.71
CA PRO A 133 -0.52 0.25 2.77
C PRO A 133 -0.88 0.94 1.45
N GLU A 134 -1.95 0.48 0.81
CA GLU A 134 -2.47 1.13 -0.39
C GLU A 134 -2.77 2.59 -0.10
N LYS A 135 -2.18 3.49 -0.87
CA LYS A 135 -2.28 4.94 -0.70
C LYS A 135 -3.72 5.47 -0.84
N ASN A 136 -4.66 4.61 -1.26
CA ASN A 136 -6.04 4.92 -1.58
C ASN A 136 -7.10 3.98 -0.99
N ALA A 137 -6.75 3.12 -0.04
CA ALA A 137 -7.78 2.66 0.86
C ALA A 137 -8.13 3.85 1.76
N SER A 138 -8.95 4.77 1.26
CA SER A 138 -9.76 5.61 2.13
C SER A 138 -10.41 4.62 3.08
N SER A 139 -9.89 4.53 4.29
CA SER A 139 -10.61 3.89 5.39
C SER A 139 -12.05 4.34 5.23
N PRO A 140 -13.02 3.41 5.16
CA PRO A 140 -14.37 3.82 5.38
C PRO A 140 -14.32 4.52 6.73
N ALA A 141 -14.40 5.84 6.70
CA ALA A 141 -14.50 6.64 7.89
C ALA A 141 -15.54 5.90 8.70
N LYS A 142 -15.09 5.32 9.82
CA LYS A 142 -15.96 4.80 10.84
C LYS A 142 -17.01 5.89 11.02
N ALA A 143 -18.18 5.69 10.44
CA ALA A 143 -19.36 6.47 10.70
C ALA A 143 -19.74 6.16 12.15
N ALA A 144 -18.95 6.71 13.04
CA ALA A 144 -19.15 6.68 14.45
C ALA A 144 -19.95 7.92 14.76
N ASN A 145 -21.21 7.68 15.13
CA ASN A 145 -22.04 8.62 15.85
C ASN A 145 -22.32 9.97 15.15
N ALA A 146 -23.18 9.93 14.13
CA ALA A 146 -24.13 11.02 14.03
C ALA A 146 -24.97 11.00 15.30
N PRO A 147 -24.99 12.06 16.12
CA PRO A 147 -25.93 12.14 17.22
C PRO A 147 -27.35 12.04 16.65
N ALA A 148 -28.17 11.18 17.25
CA ALA A 148 -29.57 11.03 16.90
C ALA A 148 -30.22 12.42 16.83
N PRO A 149 -31.05 12.68 15.81
CA PRO A 149 -31.78 13.94 15.77
C PRO A 149 -32.64 14.04 17.03
N ALA A 150 -32.51 15.16 17.71
CA ALA A 150 -33.29 15.46 18.89
C ALA A 150 -34.79 15.35 18.55
N PRO A 151 -35.63 14.79 19.44
CA PRO A 151 -37.07 14.72 19.22
C PRO A 151 -37.61 16.13 19.13
N LEU A 152 -38.41 16.38 18.09
CA LEU A 152 -39.16 17.61 17.89
C LEU A 152 -39.98 17.90 19.13
N PRO A 153 -40.04 19.14 19.61
CA PRO A 153 -40.89 19.51 20.72
C PRO A 153 -42.35 19.29 20.33
N ALA A 154 -43.03 18.55 21.18
CA ALA A 154 -44.48 18.34 21.05
C ALA A 154 -45.20 19.68 21.09
N ASP A 155 -45.90 19.97 20.04
CA ASP A 155 -46.75 21.14 19.91
C ASP A 155 -47.93 21.00 20.90
N LYS A 156 -47.82 21.69 22.03
CA LYS A 156 -48.91 21.85 22.99
C LYS A 156 -49.73 23.08 22.62
N ASN A 157 -50.55 22.96 21.61
CA ASN A 157 -51.57 23.97 21.44
C ASN A 157 -52.77 23.37 20.70
N VAL A 158 -53.57 22.57 21.40
CA VAL A 158 -54.94 22.28 21.06
C VAL A 158 -55.77 22.76 22.22
N ALA A 159 -56.34 23.95 22.07
CA ALA A 159 -57.36 24.47 22.98
C ALA A 159 -58.67 23.72 22.79
N PRO A 160 -59.36 23.36 23.87
CA PRO A 160 -60.70 22.75 23.77
C PRO A 160 -61.79 23.76 23.47
N PHE A 161 -62.58 23.39 22.53
CA PHE A 161 -63.95 23.88 22.48
C PHE A 161 -64.91 22.79 22.93
#